data_794a3e20d739eeb9b4bbbaa05349dac8
#
_entry.id   794a3e20d739eeb9b4bbbaa05349dac8
#
_cell.length_a   1.000
_cell.length_b   1.000
_cell.length_c   1.000
_cell.angle_alpha   90.00
_cell.angle_beta   90.00
_cell.angle_gamma   90.00
#
_symmetry.space_group_name_H-M   'P 1'
#
loop_
_entity.id
_entity.type
_entity.pdbx_description
1 polymer ?
#
loop_
_entity_poly.entity_id
_entity_poly.type
_entity_poly.pdbx_seq_one_letter_code
_entity_poly.pdbx_strand_id
1 'polypeptide(L)'
;FNYQNQFGDSRLYGNDLEDNSSRIIYGLENNFKLIDKRFDLNINQSYDFKKNTNYTRQINQTSNFSDIALEAKTTINQLSFNIDARLDNNELEKKEMNYSLDYNNRIQLNLNYNETNSRAFKDMSSDTQSLGVILGKKINNNIKISMSSNLNLKDNYRPLKQSLNVSLFDECSKLDISYIDERFNDNYNMKPSETISVSFHMDYLGFFGFDETSNLF
;
A
#
# COMPACT_ATOMS: atom_id res chain seq x y z
N PHE A 1 -6.62 7.06 3.23
CA PHE A 1 -6.36 8.14 4.19
C PHE A 1 -5.24 7.72 5.12
N ASN A 2 -4.12 8.41 5.05
CA ASN A 2 -2.97 8.16 5.90
C ASN A 2 -2.37 9.52 6.35
N TYR A 3 -1.33 9.47 7.17
CA TYR A 3 -0.64 10.66 7.66
C TYR A 3 -0.23 11.61 6.51
N GLN A 4 0.32 11.10 5.43
CA GLN A 4 0.82 11.92 4.31
C GLN A 4 -0.29 12.64 3.53
N ASN A 5 -1.43 11.98 3.31
CA ASN A 5 -2.53 12.56 2.54
C ASN A 5 -3.26 13.68 3.27
N GLN A 6 -3.17 13.77 4.58
CA GLN A 6 -3.82 14.84 5.34
C GLN A 6 -3.25 16.22 5.04
N PHE A 7 -1.96 16.30 4.72
CA PHE A 7 -1.28 17.56 4.39
C PHE A 7 -1.35 17.91 2.90
N GLY A 8 -1.85 17.02 2.06
CA GLY A 8 -2.04 17.28 0.63
C GLY A 8 -3.16 18.29 0.35
N ASP A 9 -3.12 18.90 -0.82
CA ASP A 9 -4.17 19.83 -1.28
C ASP A 9 -5.53 19.13 -1.40
N SER A 10 -5.53 17.85 -1.78
CA SER A 10 -6.71 17.00 -1.79
C SER A 10 -6.46 15.70 -1.03
N ARG A 11 -7.42 15.31 -0.16
CA ARG A 11 -7.44 14.02 0.55
C ARG A 11 -8.12 12.93 -0.26
N LEU A 12 -8.70 13.30 -1.41
CA LEU A 12 -9.46 12.41 -2.27
C LEU A 12 -8.54 11.69 -3.25
N TYR A 13 -8.79 10.42 -3.48
CA TYR A 13 -8.15 9.64 -4.54
C TYR A 13 -8.99 9.76 -5.81
N GLY A 14 -8.35 10.12 -6.90
CA GLY A 14 -8.96 10.27 -8.22
C GLY A 14 -8.79 11.68 -8.76
N ASN A 15 -8.57 11.77 -10.07
CA ASN A 15 -8.32 13.05 -10.76
C ASN A 15 -9.58 13.94 -10.86
N ASP A 16 -10.75 13.38 -10.58
CA ASP A 16 -12.04 14.02 -10.79
C ASP A 16 -12.66 14.56 -9.49
N LEU A 17 -11.98 14.34 -8.35
CA LEU A 17 -12.50 14.69 -7.04
C LEU A 17 -11.65 15.78 -6.40
N GLU A 18 -12.24 16.97 -6.22
CA GLU A 18 -11.60 18.06 -5.49
C GLU A 18 -12.04 18.07 -4.03
N ASP A 19 -11.08 18.24 -3.12
CA ASP A 19 -11.34 18.46 -1.71
C ASP A 19 -11.55 19.97 -1.46
N ASN A 20 -12.79 20.43 -1.65
CA ASN A 20 -13.20 21.82 -1.42
C ASN A 20 -13.42 22.14 0.07
N SER A 21 -12.82 21.40 0.98
CA SER A 21 -12.97 21.66 2.41
C SER A 21 -12.09 22.84 2.86
N SER A 22 -12.62 23.65 3.79
CA SER A 22 -11.81 24.60 4.55
C SER A 22 -11.47 23.95 5.88
N ARG A 23 -10.16 23.70 6.11
CA ARG A 23 -9.72 22.93 7.28
C ARG A 23 -8.45 23.49 7.91
N ILE A 24 -8.29 23.18 9.19
CA ILE A 24 -7.01 23.29 9.89
C ILE A 24 -6.50 21.88 10.15
N ILE A 25 -5.23 21.64 9.85
CA ILE A 25 -4.52 20.40 10.15
C ILE A 25 -3.55 20.69 11.27
N TYR A 26 -3.51 19.86 12.28
CA TYR A 26 -2.60 19.95 13.40
C TYR A 26 -2.08 18.57 13.77
N GLY A 27 -0.89 18.54 14.34
CA GLY A 27 -0.27 17.28 14.71
C GLY A 27 1.05 17.45 15.41
N LEU A 28 1.64 16.33 15.72
CA LEU A 28 2.94 16.21 16.34
C LEU A 28 3.84 15.37 15.44
N GLU A 29 4.96 15.93 15.04
CA GLU A 29 6.05 15.19 14.41
C GLU A 29 7.21 15.09 15.38
N ASN A 30 7.63 13.90 15.69
CA ASN A 30 8.71 13.65 16.61
C ASN A 30 9.75 12.72 15.99
N ASN A 31 10.96 13.23 15.85
CA ASN A 31 12.11 12.45 15.38
C ASN A 31 13.09 12.32 16.55
N PHE A 32 13.26 11.14 17.08
CA PHE A 32 14.20 10.92 18.17
C PHE A 32 15.20 9.82 17.83
N LYS A 33 16.40 9.99 18.37
CA LYS A 33 17.51 9.06 18.20
C LYS A 33 17.77 8.33 19.51
N LEU A 34 17.64 7.02 19.49
CA LEU A 34 17.93 6.16 20.63
C LEU A 34 19.03 5.16 20.23
N ILE A 35 20.18 5.20 20.90
CA ILE A 35 21.31 4.28 20.67
C ILE A 35 21.63 4.18 19.18
N ASP A 36 21.87 5.34 18.53
CA ASP A 36 22.19 5.46 17.09
C ASP A 36 21.10 5.00 16.09
N LYS A 37 19.89 4.71 16.57
CA LYS A 37 18.75 4.36 15.75
C LYS A 37 17.75 5.50 15.73
N ARG A 38 17.19 5.76 14.54
CA ARG A 38 16.18 6.80 14.35
C ARG A 38 14.80 6.18 14.49
N PHE A 39 13.97 6.87 15.26
CA PHE A 39 12.54 6.62 15.41
C PHE A 39 11.77 7.86 15.01
N ASP A 40 10.87 7.72 14.10
CA ASP A 40 9.96 8.77 13.67
C ASP A 40 8.55 8.41 14.15
N LEU A 41 7.90 9.30 14.86
CA LEU A 41 6.53 9.17 15.35
C LEU A 41 5.75 10.42 14.97
N ASN A 42 4.72 10.22 14.15
CA ASN A 42 3.90 11.29 13.61
C ASN A 42 2.44 11.01 13.96
N ILE A 43 1.76 12.02 14.48
CA ILE A 43 0.33 11.96 14.82
C ILE A 43 -0.30 13.22 14.30
N ASN A 44 -1.39 13.11 13.56
CA ASN A 44 -2.13 14.28 13.11
C ASN A 44 -3.65 14.07 13.09
N GLN A 45 -4.35 15.19 13.05
CA GLN A 45 -5.79 15.28 12.91
C GLN A 45 -6.14 16.58 12.20
N SER A 46 -7.27 16.65 11.52
CA SER A 46 -7.80 17.88 10.95
C SER A 46 -9.16 18.23 11.53
N TYR A 47 -9.47 19.54 11.51
CA TYR A 47 -10.80 20.07 11.78
C TYR A 47 -11.32 20.78 10.56
N ASP A 48 -12.46 20.32 10.03
CA ASP A 48 -13.11 20.87 8.85
C ASP A 48 -14.14 21.92 9.25
N PHE A 49 -13.93 23.19 8.89
CA PHE A 49 -14.91 24.27 9.07
C PHE A 49 -16.09 24.07 8.11
N LYS A 50 -15.80 23.62 6.90
CA LYS A 50 -16.78 23.27 5.88
C LYS A 50 -16.52 21.85 5.43
N LYS A 51 -17.45 20.95 5.71
CA LYS A 51 -17.34 19.55 5.32
C LYS A 51 -17.38 19.39 3.80
N ASN A 52 -16.43 18.66 3.25
CA ASN A 52 -16.58 18.07 1.94
C ASN A 52 -17.43 16.80 2.07
N THR A 53 -18.66 16.84 1.56
CA THR A 53 -19.61 15.73 1.69
C THR A 53 -19.15 14.47 0.97
N ASN A 54 -18.39 14.59 -0.11
CA ASN A 54 -17.85 13.45 -0.84
C ASN A 54 -16.76 12.72 -0.01
N TYR A 55 -15.81 13.48 0.53
CA TYR A 55 -14.76 12.93 1.36
C TYR A 55 -15.30 12.31 2.65
N THR A 56 -16.12 13.06 3.41
CA THR A 56 -16.68 12.57 4.67
C THR A 56 -17.56 11.33 4.47
N ARG A 57 -18.22 11.22 3.31
CA ARG A 57 -19.01 10.06 2.95
C ARG A 57 -18.14 8.84 2.64
N GLN A 58 -17.04 9.01 1.92
CA GLN A 58 -16.13 7.91 1.58
C GLN A 58 -15.48 7.29 2.82
N ILE A 59 -14.97 8.12 3.73
CA ILE A 59 -14.24 7.66 4.93
C ILE A 59 -15.13 7.48 6.16
N ASN A 60 -16.45 7.55 6.00
CA ASN A 60 -17.41 7.45 7.10
C ASN A 60 -17.14 8.41 8.26
N GLN A 61 -16.75 9.65 7.95
CA GLN A 61 -16.53 10.70 8.94
C GLN A 61 -17.85 11.36 9.33
N THR A 62 -18.25 11.27 10.58
CA THR A 62 -19.53 11.82 11.09
C THR A 62 -19.37 13.17 11.74
N SER A 63 -18.19 13.55 12.21
CA SER A 63 -17.88 14.81 12.90
C SER A 63 -17.11 15.79 11.99
N ASN A 64 -16.89 17.03 12.48
CA ASN A 64 -15.99 18.00 11.84
C ASN A 64 -14.51 17.63 12.07
N PHE A 65 -14.22 16.83 13.09
CA PHE A 65 -12.89 16.30 13.31
C PHE A 65 -12.67 15.08 12.41
N SER A 66 -11.50 15.03 11.78
CA SER A 66 -11.08 13.81 11.08
C SER A 66 -10.74 12.69 12.07
N ASP A 67 -10.64 11.48 11.57
CA ASP A 67 -9.95 10.42 12.28
C ASP A 67 -8.52 10.85 12.62
N ILE A 68 -7.94 10.24 13.64
CA ILE A 68 -6.54 10.44 14.00
C ILE A 68 -5.69 9.55 13.10
N ALA A 69 -4.74 10.14 12.39
CA ALA A 69 -3.74 9.41 11.63
C ALA A 69 -2.44 9.33 12.44
N LEU A 70 -1.87 8.14 12.52
CA LEU A 70 -0.63 7.84 13.21
C LEU A 70 0.32 7.13 12.26
N GLU A 71 1.58 7.52 12.26
CA GLU A 71 2.68 6.84 11.59
C GLU A 71 3.82 6.64 12.58
N ALA A 72 4.35 5.44 12.66
CA ALA A 72 5.57 5.14 13.42
C ALA A 72 6.55 4.38 12.54
N LYS A 73 7.77 4.90 12.41
CA LYS A 73 8.79 4.34 11.52
C LYS A 73 10.14 4.22 12.22
N THR A 74 10.82 3.12 11.96
CA THR A 74 12.21 2.95 12.38
C THR A 74 13.00 2.17 11.34
N THR A 75 14.29 2.46 11.25
CA THR A 75 15.22 1.71 10.41
C THR A 75 16.42 1.30 11.23
N ILE A 76 16.71 0.01 11.21
CA ILE A 76 17.82 -0.62 11.93
C ILE A 76 18.67 -1.37 10.91
N ASN A 77 19.81 -0.79 10.53
CA ASN A 77 20.66 -1.30 9.46
C ASN A 77 19.86 -1.44 8.13
N GLN A 78 19.61 -2.67 7.71
CA GLN A 78 18.92 -3.01 6.47
C GLN A 78 17.45 -3.39 6.68
N LEU A 79 16.97 -3.31 7.93
CA LEU A 79 15.61 -3.62 8.31
C LEU A 79 14.86 -2.32 8.60
N SER A 80 13.79 -2.07 7.86
CA SER A 80 12.86 -0.97 8.10
C SER A 80 11.53 -1.52 8.58
N PHE A 81 10.97 -0.87 9.58
CA PHE A 81 9.68 -1.19 10.13
C PHE A 81 8.80 0.07 10.12
N ASN A 82 7.58 -0.05 9.64
CA ASN A 82 6.61 1.02 9.61
C ASN A 82 5.24 0.54 10.09
N ILE A 83 4.55 1.40 10.83
CA ILE A 83 3.16 1.23 11.25
C ILE A 83 2.41 2.48 10.86
N ASP A 84 1.34 2.32 10.08
CA ASP A 84 0.37 3.36 9.82
C ASP A 84 -0.96 2.96 10.46
N ALA A 85 -1.61 3.88 11.15
CA ALA A 85 -2.88 3.65 11.77
C ALA A 85 -3.85 4.80 11.54
N ARG A 86 -5.13 4.45 11.42
CA ARG A 86 -6.24 5.39 11.47
C ARG A 86 -7.19 4.99 12.58
N LEU A 87 -7.38 5.88 13.53
CA LEU A 87 -8.23 5.68 14.69
C LEU A 87 -9.45 6.59 14.60
N ASP A 88 -10.60 6.08 15.01
CA ASP A 88 -11.80 6.90 15.14
C ASP A 88 -11.57 8.04 16.14
N ASN A 89 -12.05 9.24 15.81
CA ASN A 89 -11.82 10.43 16.62
C ASN A 89 -12.63 10.46 17.94
N ASN A 90 -13.71 9.71 18.05
CA ASN A 90 -14.56 9.70 19.26
C ASN A 90 -14.21 8.54 20.20
N GLU A 91 -14.11 7.34 19.64
CA GLU A 91 -13.96 6.12 20.42
C GLU A 91 -12.51 5.63 20.46
N LEU A 92 -11.63 6.23 19.65
CA LEU A 92 -10.23 5.80 19.44
C LEU A 92 -10.12 4.34 18.97
N GLU A 93 -11.22 3.80 18.44
CA GLU A 93 -11.23 2.47 17.85
C GLU A 93 -10.44 2.45 16.55
N LYS A 94 -9.79 1.34 16.33
CA LYS A 94 -9.02 1.09 15.12
C LYS A 94 -9.94 0.99 13.90
N LYS A 95 -9.72 1.85 12.91
CA LYS A 95 -10.35 1.79 11.58
C LYS A 95 -9.47 1.10 10.55
N GLU A 96 -8.22 1.47 10.51
CA GLU A 96 -7.21 0.89 9.61
C GLU A 96 -5.88 0.74 10.33
N MET A 97 -5.19 -0.35 10.05
CA MET A 97 -3.81 -0.59 10.49
C MET A 97 -3.03 -1.21 9.35
N ASN A 98 -1.85 -0.67 9.10
CA ASN A 98 -0.90 -1.19 8.14
C ASN A 98 0.45 -1.38 8.84
N TYR A 99 1.00 -2.57 8.76
CA TYR A 99 2.32 -2.90 9.28
C TYR A 99 3.19 -3.33 8.12
N SER A 100 4.32 -2.66 7.92
CA SER A 100 5.28 -3.08 6.93
C SER A 100 6.64 -3.38 7.56
N LEU A 101 7.28 -4.41 7.05
CA LEU A 101 8.63 -4.81 7.39
C LEU A 101 9.39 -5.02 6.09
N ASP A 102 10.45 -4.25 5.92
CA ASP A 102 11.32 -4.30 4.75
C ASP A 102 12.73 -4.68 5.17
N TYR A 103 13.26 -5.72 4.55
CA TYR A 103 14.66 -6.10 4.64
C TYR A 103 15.27 -6.11 3.25
N ASN A 104 16.34 -5.37 3.07
CA ASN A 104 16.98 -5.23 1.77
C ASN A 104 18.51 -5.40 1.90
N ASN A 105 18.98 -6.57 1.48
CA ASN A 105 20.39 -6.90 1.33
C ASN A 105 20.56 -7.79 0.10
N ARG A 106 21.31 -8.89 0.21
CA ARG A 106 21.41 -9.94 -0.83
C ARG A 106 20.07 -10.61 -1.12
N ILE A 107 19.21 -10.66 -0.11
CA ILE A 107 17.80 -11.08 -0.20
C ILE A 107 16.95 -9.87 0.10
N GLN A 108 15.92 -9.64 -0.68
CA GLN A 108 14.86 -8.68 -0.43
C GLN A 108 13.69 -9.43 0.21
N LEU A 109 13.23 -8.96 1.36
CA LEU A 109 12.00 -9.41 1.99
C LEU A 109 11.15 -8.17 2.28
N ASN A 110 9.91 -8.18 1.80
CA ASN A 110 8.90 -7.20 2.19
C ASN A 110 7.70 -7.97 2.74
N LEU A 111 7.27 -7.62 3.93
CA LEU A 111 6.03 -8.11 4.54
C LEU A 111 5.12 -6.91 4.77
N ASN A 112 3.88 -7.03 4.36
CA ASN A 112 2.88 -5.97 4.53
C ASN A 112 1.57 -6.59 5.02
N TYR A 113 1.19 -6.29 6.27
CA TYR A 113 -0.07 -6.70 6.85
C TYR A 113 -1.01 -5.50 6.92
N ASN A 114 -2.19 -5.64 6.31
CA ASN A 114 -3.22 -4.63 6.31
C ASN A 114 -4.47 -5.18 7.01
N GLU A 115 -5.04 -4.37 7.86
CA GLU A 115 -6.31 -4.63 8.51
C GLU A 115 -7.20 -3.39 8.39
N THR A 116 -8.43 -3.58 7.89
CA THR A 116 -9.41 -2.51 7.75
C THR A 116 -10.72 -2.96 8.36
N ASN A 117 -11.23 -2.17 9.29
CA ASN A 117 -12.54 -2.38 9.89
C ASN A 117 -13.64 -1.93 8.92
N SER A 118 -14.77 -2.60 8.89
CA SER A 118 -15.93 -2.26 8.06
C SER A 118 -16.48 -0.84 8.29
N ARG A 119 -16.22 -0.28 9.48
CA ARG A 119 -16.57 1.12 9.80
C ARG A 119 -15.66 2.16 9.15
N ALA A 120 -14.52 1.74 8.56
CA ALA A 120 -13.54 2.65 7.99
C ALA A 120 -14.09 3.40 6.76
N PHE A 121 -14.90 2.70 5.96
CA PHE A 121 -15.49 3.24 4.75
C PHE A 121 -16.99 2.95 4.71
N LYS A 122 -17.76 3.86 4.12
CA LYS A 122 -19.22 3.75 4.10
C LYS A 122 -19.73 2.51 3.38
N ASP A 123 -19.04 2.09 2.32
CA ASP A 123 -19.48 1.02 1.44
C ASP A 123 -18.87 -0.34 1.80
N MET A 124 -18.11 -0.44 2.90
CA MET A 124 -17.57 -1.70 3.39
C MET A 124 -18.62 -2.47 4.18
N SER A 125 -18.90 -3.68 3.75
CA SER A 125 -19.85 -4.60 4.41
C SER A 125 -19.19 -5.50 5.48
N SER A 126 -17.87 -5.67 5.43
CA SER A 126 -17.12 -6.54 6.34
C SER A 126 -15.68 -6.06 6.53
N ASP A 127 -15.10 -6.43 7.66
CA ASP A 127 -13.68 -6.18 7.91
C ASP A 127 -12.81 -6.97 6.94
N THR A 128 -11.68 -6.41 6.56
CA THR A 128 -10.69 -7.08 5.72
C THR A 128 -9.36 -7.24 6.43
N GLN A 129 -8.66 -8.33 6.16
CA GLN A 129 -7.29 -8.57 6.61
C GLN A 129 -6.52 -9.20 5.47
N SER A 130 -5.37 -8.63 5.14
CA SER A 130 -4.51 -9.16 4.09
C SER A 130 -3.04 -9.18 4.51
N LEU A 131 -2.30 -10.13 3.95
CA LEU A 131 -0.86 -10.25 4.11
C LEU A 131 -0.20 -10.30 2.74
N GLY A 132 0.57 -9.25 2.44
CA GLY A 132 1.46 -9.20 1.29
C GLY A 132 2.85 -9.70 1.67
N VAL A 133 3.42 -10.54 0.84
CA VAL A 133 4.79 -11.05 0.98
C VAL A 133 5.52 -10.88 -0.34
N ILE A 134 6.69 -10.27 -0.32
CA ILE A 134 7.60 -10.20 -1.46
C ILE A 134 8.94 -10.79 -1.05
N LEU A 135 9.41 -11.75 -1.82
CA LEU A 135 10.74 -12.33 -1.69
C LEU A 135 11.50 -12.09 -2.99
N GLY A 136 12.69 -11.52 -2.89
CA GLY A 136 13.56 -11.28 -4.02
C GLY A 136 15.00 -11.68 -3.73
N LYS A 137 15.70 -12.16 -4.75
CA LYS A 137 17.12 -12.49 -4.65
C LYS A 137 17.85 -12.11 -5.93
N LYS A 138 18.97 -11.41 -5.79
CA LYS A 138 19.96 -11.29 -6.87
C LYS A 138 20.79 -12.57 -6.90
N ILE A 139 20.71 -13.31 -8.00
CA ILE A 139 21.52 -14.51 -8.23
C ILE A 139 22.95 -14.09 -8.53
N ASN A 140 23.09 -13.07 -9.39
CA ASN A 140 24.34 -12.39 -9.72
C ASN A 140 24.03 -10.93 -10.10
N ASN A 141 24.99 -10.21 -10.68
CA ASN A 141 24.80 -8.82 -11.08
C ASN A 141 23.78 -8.65 -12.21
N ASN A 142 23.53 -9.68 -12.99
CA ASN A 142 22.72 -9.66 -14.19
C ASN A 142 21.35 -10.31 -14.01
N ILE A 143 21.12 -11.04 -12.93
CA ILE A 143 19.89 -11.83 -12.75
C ILE A 143 19.29 -11.55 -11.37
N LYS A 144 18.03 -11.13 -11.35
CA LYS A 144 17.20 -11.03 -10.15
C LYS A 144 15.93 -11.85 -10.33
N ILE A 145 15.58 -12.62 -9.32
CA ILE A 145 14.31 -13.36 -9.25
C ILE A 145 13.53 -12.80 -8.07
N SER A 146 12.23 -12.56 -8.25
CA SER A 146 11.34 -12.16 -7.18
C SER A 146 9.99 -12.84 -7.30
N MET A 147 9.40 -13.17 -6.15
CA MET A 147 8.07 -13.75 -6.02
C MET A 147 7.27 -12.84 -5.09
N SER A 148 5.98 -12.68 -5.37
CA SER A 148 5.06 -12.03 -4.45
C SER A 148 3.79 -12.85 -4.26
N SER A 149 3.18 -12.70 -3.09
CA SER A 149 1.86 -13.25 -2.79
C SER A 149 1.09 -12.28 -1.93
N ASN A 150 -0.18 -12.08 -2.24
CA ASN A 150 -1.13 -11.34 -1.41
C ASN A 150 -2.23 -12.31 -0.97
N LEU A 151 -2.38 -12.48 0.34
CA LEU A 151 -3.28 -13.45 0.96
C LEU A 151 -4.43 -12.73 1.64
N ASN A 152 -5.65 -13.21 1.45
CA ASN A 152 -6.79 -12.83 2.29
C ASN A 152 -6.80 -13.72 3.54
N LEU A 153 -6.58 -13.11 4.71
CA LEU A 153 -6.50 -13.86 5.96
C LEU A 153 -7.88 -14.19 6.54
N LYS A 154 -8.93 -13.48 6.14
CA LYS A 154 -10.30 -13.74 6.56
C LYS A 154 -10.99 -14.85 5.78
N ASP A 155 -10.46 -15.18 4.59
CA ASP A 155 -10.99 -16.23 3.72
C ASP A 155 -9.99 -17.39 3.61
N ASN A 156 -9.76 -18.10 4.71
CA ASN A 156 -8.90 -19.29 4.79
C ASN A 156 -7.51 -19.14 4.15
N TYR A 157 -6.89 -17.97 4.30
CA TYR A 157 -5.59 -17.64 3.70
C TYR A 157 -5.58 -17.75 2.17
N ARG A 158 -6.70 -17.51 1.53
CA ARG A 158 -6.84 -17.60 0.09
C ARG A 158 -5.90 -16.61 -0.61
N PRO A 159 -5.07 -17.04 -1.55
CA PRO A 159 -4.26 -16.13 -2.34
C PRO A 159 -5.17 -15.29 -3.25
N LEU A 160 -5.01 -13.97 -3.19
CA LEU A 160 -5.68 -13.02 -4.07
C LEU A 160 -4.88 -12.75 -5.34
N LYS A 161 -3.56 -12.66 -5.17
CA LYS A 161 -2.62 -12.42 -6.26
C LYS A 161 -1.29 -13.08 -5.93
N GLN A 162 -0.74 -13.73 -6.92
CA GLN A 162 0.63 -14.28 -6.86
C GLN A 162 1.39 -13.83 -8.08
N SER A 163 2.68 -13.59 -7.95
CA SER A 163 3.52 -13.30 -9.09
C SER A 163 4.92 -13.90 -8.96
N LEU A 164 5.49 -14.22 -10.10
CA LEU A 164 6.89 -14.56 -10.27
C LEU A 164 7.48 -13.61 -11.31
N ASN A 165 8.59 -12.98 -10.98
CA ASN A 165 9.30 -12.08 -11.90
C ASN A 165 10.77 -12.50 -11.99
N VAL A 166 11.28 -12.55 -13.22
CA VAL A 166 12.70 -12.74 -13.53
C VAL A 166 13.16 -11.52 -14.31
N SER A 167 14.15 -10.82 -13.74
CA SER A 167 14.77 -9.65 -14.38
C SER A 167 16.18 -10.00 -14.79
N LEU A 168 16.49 -9.77 -16.06
CA LEU A 168 17.83 -9.87 -16.65
C LEU A 168 18.35 -8.47 -16.90
N PHE A 169 19.55 -8.19 -16.45
CA PHE A 169 20.18 -6.87 -16.58
C PHE A 169 21.47 -6.99 -17.38
N ASP A 170 21.68 -6.04 -18.25
CA ASP A 170 22.95 -5.77 -18.90
C ASP A 170 23.31 -4.28 -18.67
N GLU A 171 24.47 -3.83 -19.14
CA GLU A 171 24.97 -2.47 -18.92
C GLU A 171 23.98 -1.38 -19.36
N CYS A 172 23.25 -1.62 -20.45
CA CYS A 172 22.34 -0.64 -21.05
C CYS A 172 20.92 -1.18 -21.28
N SER A 173 20.60 -2.37 -20.77
CA SER A 173 19.30 -2.98 -21.03
C SER A 173 18.77 -3.79 -19.84
N LYS A 174 17.47 -3.92 -19.79
CA LYS A 174 16.76 -4.74 -18.81
C LYS A 174 15.63 -5.50 -19.51
N LEU A 175 15.58 -6.81 -19.31
CA LEU A 175 14.48 -7.66 -19.70
C LEU A 175 13.77 -8.17 -18.45
N ASP A 176 12.48 -7.89 -18.32
CA ASP A 176 11.62 -8.43 -17.28
C ASP A 176 10.65 -9.45 -17.89
N ILE A 177 10.58 -10.62 -17.29
CA ILE A 177 9.60 -11.65 -17.61
C ILE A 177 8.80 -11.88 -16.33
N SER A 178 7.48 -11.69 -16.39
CA SER A 178 6.61 -11.89 -15.24
C SER A 178 5.44 -12.80 -15.56
N TYR A 179 5.09 -13.61 -14.57
CA TYR A 179 3.85 -14.38 -14.50
C TYR A 179 3.05 -13.87 -13.32
N ILE A 180 1.77 -13.59 -13.54
CA ILE A 180 0.85 -13.06 -12.53
C ILE A 180 -0.41 -13.92 -12.56
N ASP A 181 -0.79 -14.45 -11.39
CA ASP A 181 -2.04 -15.19 -11.16
C ASP A 181 -2.91 -14.35 -10.21
N GLU A 182 -4.04 -13.85 -10.71
CA GLU A 182 -5.02 -13.06 -9.97
C GLU A 182 -6.28 -13.88 -9.74
N ARG A 183 -6.65 -14.10 -8.49
CA ARG A 183 -7.76 -14.99 -8.08
C ARG A 183 -8.87 -14.26 -7.33
N PHE A 184 -8.83 -12.94 -7.27
CA PHE A 184 -9.92 -12.21 -6.65
C PHE A 184 -11.12 -12.16 -7.59
N ASN A 185 -12.29 -12.30 -6.96
CA ASN A 185 -13.56 -12.10 -7.62
C ASN A 185 -14.25 -10.97 -6.86
N ASP A 186 -14.40 -9.84 -7.51
CA ASP A 186 -15.10 -8.71 -6.92
C ASP A 186 -16.52 -8.58 -7.49
N ASN A 187 -17.34 -7.70 -6.88
CA ASN A 187 -18.70 -7.43 -7.31
C ASN A 187 -18.78 -6.69 -8.66
N TYR A 188 -17.64 -6.38 -9.28
CA TYR A 188 -17.52 -5.65 -10.54
C TYR A 188 -17.27 -6.54 -11.76
N ASN A 189 -17.50 -7.85 -11.64
CA ASN A 189 -17.28 -8.84 -12.71
C ASN A 189 -15.82 -9.01 -13.15
N MET A 190 -14.85 -8.63 -12.34
CA MET A 190 -13.47 -8.99 -12.62
C MET A 190 -13.29 -10.48 -12.43
N LYS A 191 -12.90 -11.15 -13.49
CA LYS A 191 -12.67 -12.60 -13.48
C LYS A 191 -11.23 -12.90 -13.06
N PRO A 192 -11.01 -14.04 -12.38
CA PRO A 192 -9.66 -14.54 -12.19
C PRO A 192 -8.91 -14.59 -13.51
N SER A 193 -7.66 -14.22 -13.52
CA SER A 193 -6.85 -14.14 -14.73
C SER A 193 -5.41 -14.57 -14.49
N GLU A 194 -4.80 -15.15 -15.50
CA GLU A 194 -3.37 -15.38 -15.57
C GLU A 194 -2.78 -14.47 -16.64
N THR A 195 -1.68 -13.81 -16.33
CA THR A 195 -1.00 -12.91 -17.25
C THR A 195 0.47 -13.28 -17.34
N ILE A 196 0.97 -13.43 -18.54
CA ILE A 196 2.39 -13.49 -18.84
C ILE A 196 2.76 -12.17 -19.50
N SER A 197 3.73 -11.46 -18.97
CA SER A 197 4.24 -10.26 -19.61
C SER A 197 5.74 -10.35 -19.82
N VAL A 198 6.19 -9.79 -20.93
CA VAL A 198 7.60 -9.64 -21.28
C VAL A 198 7.82 -8.18 -21.59
N SER A 199 8.71 -7.53 -20.87
CA SER A 199 9.05 -6.15 -21.11
C SER A 199 10.55 -5.97 -21.27
N PHE A 200 10.94 -5.19 -22.24
CA PHE A 200 12.31 -4.87 -22.54
C PHE A 200 12.50 -3.36 -22.44
N HIS A 201 13.44 -2.96 -21.64
CA HIS A 201 13.87 -1.57 -21.51
C HIS A 201 15.31 -1.44 -22.02
N MET A 202 15.56 -0.45 -22.83
CA MET A 202 16.89 -0.12 -23.31
C MET A 202 17.14 1.37 -23.02
N ASP A 203 18.25 1.66 -22.36
CA ASP A 203 18.66 3.04 -22.11
C ASP A 203 18.75 3.78 -23.44
N TYR A 204 18.22 5.01 -23.49
CA TYR A 204 18.15 5.89 -24.67
C TYR A 204 17.16 5.49 -25.78
N LEU A 205 16.63 4.27 -25.82
CA LEU A 205 15.65 3.83 -26.84
C LEU A 205 14.22 3.67 -26.29
N GLY A 206 14.08 3.52 -24.98
CA GLY A 206 12.79 3.47 -24.33
C GLY A 206 12.35 2.07 -23.92
N PHE A 207 11.04 1.90 -23.75
CA PHE A 207 10.40 0.70 -23.22
C PHE A 207 9.60 0.00 -24.32
N PHE A 208 9.73 -1.31 -24.40
CA PHE A 208 8.97 -2.21 -25.27
C PHE A 208 8.40 -3.32 -24.42
N GLY A 209 7.10 -3.55 -24.50
CA GLY A 209 6.43 -4.57 -23.68
C GLY A 209 5.37 -5.31 -24.46
N PHE A 210 5.16 -6.55 -24.08
CA PHE A 210 4.08 -7.41 -24.53
C PHE A 210 3.50 -8.13 -23.31
N ASP A 211 2.18 -8.20 -23.24
CA ASP A 211 1.45 -8.96 -22.22
C ASP A 211 0.34 -9.78 -22.88
N GLU A 212 0.18 -11.00 -22.42
CA GLU A 212 -0.92 -11.89 -22.77
C GLU A 212 -1.65 -12.27 -21.48
N THR A 213 -2.95 -12.00 -21.48
CA THR A 213 -3.82 -12.30 -20.34
C THR A 213 -4.88 -13.33 -20.76
N SER A 214 -4.97 -14.42 -20.02
CA SER A 214 -6.05 -15.39 -20.12
C SER A 214 -6.99 -15.29 -18.93
N ASN A 215 -8.29 -15.21 -19.18
CA ASN A 215 -9.28 -15.24 -18.11
C ASN A 215 -9.54 -16.71 -17.72
N LEU A 216 -9.46 -17.00 -16.43
CA LEU A 216 -9.82 -18.29 -15.86
C LEU A 216 -11.33 -18.26 -15.57
N PHE A 217 -12.14 -18.86 -16.44
CA PHE A 217 -13.59 -19.18 -16.40
C PHE A 217 -14.53 -18.33 -15.54
#